data_3187cca8480a7a664f72bc0b33ebbf6e
#
_entry.id   3187cca8480a7a664f72bc0b33ebbf6e
#
_cell.length_a   1.000
_cell.length_b   1.000
_cell.length_c   1.000
_cell.angle_alpha   90.00
_cell.angle_beta   90.00
_cell.angle_gamma   90.00
#
_symmetry.space_group_name_H-M   'P 1'
#
loop_
_entity.id
_entity.type
_entity.pdbx_description
1 polymer ?
#
loop_
_entity_poly.entity_id
_entity_poly.type
_entity_poly.pdbx_seq_one_letter_code
_entity_poly.pdbx_strand_id
1 'polypeptide(L)'
;MDKDIKGLRIGLAKEYGHGKGDSEARRKWEQAVLLLKNMGAEVVEVSLPHTEFALPTYYVLAPAEASSNLARYDGVRYGHRATLDTNDSILELYEKTRSEGFGTEVKRRILIGTYVLSSGYYDAYYKRAQKVRSLIKNDFDEVFKRVDLILT
;
A
#
# COMPACT_ATOMS: atom_id res chain seq x y z
N MET A 1 24.47 18.98 -2.33
CA MET A 1 24.85 17.58 -2.21
C MET A 1 24.81 16.96 -3.59
N ASP A 2 25.82 17.24 -4.40
CA ASP A 2 25.92 16.72 -5.76
C ASP A 2 26.56 15.32 -5.67
N LYS A 3 25.73 14.30 -5.50
CA LYS A 3 26.22 12.93 -5.70
C LYS A 3 26.15 12.64 -7.20
N ASP A 4 27.33 12.38 -7.77
CA ASP A 4 27.43 11.85 -9.13
C ASP A 4 26.60 10.56 -9.25
N ILE A 5 25.76 10.47 -10.27
CA ILE A 5 24.94 9.26 -10.56
C ILE A 5 25.66 8.30 -11.50
N LYS A 6 26.88 8.61 -11.89
CA LYS A 6 27.71 7.79 -12.77
C LYS A 6 27.92 6.40 -12.18
N GLY A 7 27.57 5.39 -12.96
CA GLY A 7 27.66 3.98 -12.54
C GLY A 7 26.52 3.50 -11.63
N LEU A 8 25.54 4.34 -11.31
CA LEU A 8 24.35 3.93 -10.57
C LEU A 8 23.50 3.03 -11.46
N ARG A 9 23.15 1.84 -10.98
CA ARG A 9 22.32 0.86 -11.71
C ARG A 9 20.85 1.13 -11.43
N ILE A 10 20.10 1.49 -12.46
CA ILE A 10 18.69 1.87 -12.37
C ILE A 10 17.84 0.82 -13.09
N GLY A 11 16.97 0.14 -12.35
CA GLY A 11 16.04 -0.86 -12.88
C GLY A 11 14.80 -0.23 -13.50
N LEU A 12 14.41 -0.72 -14.68
CA LEU A 12 13.13 -0.43 -15.31
C LEU A 12 12.28 -1.70 -15.29
N ALA A 13 11.21 -1.70 -14.48
CA ALA A 13 10.34 -2.86 -14.37
C ALA A 13 9.39 -2.94 -15.57
N LYS A 14 9.39 -4.09 -16.26
CA LYS A 14 8.53 -4.36 -17.44
C LYS A 14 7.04 -4.18 -17.12
N GLU A 15 6.66 -4.58 -15.91
CA GLU A 15 5.28 -4.65 -15.44
C GLU A 15 4.68 -3.26 -15.14
N TYR A 16 5.52 -2.23 -14.94
CA TYR A 16 5.05 -0.88 -14.62
C TYR A 16 4.46 -0.12 -15.81
N GLY A 17 4.36 -0.80 -16.95
CA GLY A 17 3.51 -0.36 -18.05
C GLY A 17 3.86 0.97 -18.68
N HIS A 18 5.15 1.28 -18.81
CA HIS A 18 5.67 2.51 -19.40
C HIS A 18 5.12 2.85 -20.80
N GLY A 19 4.18 2.03 -21.31
CA GLY A 19 3.49 2.25 -22.59
C GLY A 19 1.98 2.35 -22.49
N LYS A 20 1.38 2.26 -21.30
CA LYS A 20 -0.10 2.21 -21.12
C LYS A 20 -0.72 3.53 -20.67
N GLY A 21 0.07 4.60 -20.52
CA GLY A 21 -0.40 5.89 -20.07
C GLY A 21 -0.64 6.88 -21.20
N ASP A 22 -0.93 8.13 -20.83
CA ASP A 22 -0.98 9.26 -21.73
C ASP A 22 0.33 9.40 -22.53
N SER A 23 0.21 9.72 -23.82
CA SER A 23 1.34 9.87 -24.74
C SER A 23 2.37 10.91 -24.28
N GLU A 24 1.93 11.97 -23.59
CA GLU A 24 2.79 12.98 -23.03
C GLU A 24 3.58 12.45 -21.82
N ALA A 25 2.94 11.75 -20.90
CA ALA A 25 3.58 11.14 -19.74
C ALA A 25 4.65 10.13 -20.19
N ARG A 26 4.33 9.29 -21.19
CA ARG A 26 5.28 8.35 -21.78
C ARG A 26 6.50 9.07 -22.36
N ARG A 27 6.31 10.12 -23.15
CA ARG A 27 7.40 10.90 -23.74
C ARG A 27 8.31 11.50 -22.66
N LYS A 28 7.73 12.06 -21.59
CA LYS A 28 8.48 12.62 -20.46
C LYS A 28 9.29 11.55 -19.75
N TRP A 29 8.71 10.37 -19.55
CA TRP A 29 9.39 9.25 -18.93
C TRP A 29 10.58 8.77 -19.80
N GLU A 30 10.41 8.62 -21.12
CA GLU A 30 11.48 8.26 -22.05
C GLU A 30 12.62 9.30 -22.05
N GLN A 31 12.27 10.59 -22.00
CA GLN A 31 13.24 11.68 -21.86
C GLN A 31 14.02 11.60 -20.54
N ALA A 32 13.35 11.29 -19.43
CA ALA A 32 14.00 11.10 -18.12
C ALA A 32 14.99 9.93 -18.15
N VAL A 33 14.60 8.80 -18.73
CA VAL A 33 15.50 7.63 -18.90
C VAL A 33 16.74 7.99 -19.74
N LEU A 34 16.54 8.71 -20.84
CA LEU A 34 17.65 9.16 -21.68
C LEU A 34 18.59 10.12 -20.95
N LEU A 35 18.03 11.04 -20.17
CA LEU A 35 18.81 11.96 -19.35
C LEU A 35 19.68 11.21 -18.33
N LEU A 36 19.12 10.25 -17.62
CA LEU A 36 19.86 9.44 -16.64
C LEU A 36 21.02 8.67 -17.30
N LYS A 37 20.79 8.09 -18.49
CA LYS A 37 21.87 7.45 -19.27
C LYS A 37 22.97 8.43 -19.67
N ASN A 38 22.61 9.64 -20.13
CA ASN A 38 23.57 10.66 -20.52
C ASN A 38 24.38 11.18 -19.33
N MET A 39 23.83 11.14 -18.11
CA MET A 39 24.51 11.45 -16.86
C MET A 39 25.39 10.30 -16.36
N GLY A 40 25.46 9.17 -17.08
CA GLY A 40 26.34 8.05 -16.79
C GLY A 40 25.74 6.96 -15.90
N ALA A 41 24.41 6.96 -15.68
CA ALA A 41 23.75 5.86 -15.01
C ALA A 41 23.61 4.64 -15.95
N GLU A 42 23.70 3.44 -15.39
CA GLU A 42 23.43 2.18 -16.08
C GLU A 42 21.95 1.83 -15.93
N VAL A 43 21.21 1.80 -17.04
CA VAL A 43 19.78 1.47 -17.05
C VAL A 43 19.58 0.01 -17.43
N VAL A 44 19.00 -0.79 -16.55
CA VAL A 44 18.82 -2.23 -16.66
C VAL A 44 17.34 -2.58 -16.66
N GLU A 45 16.90 -3.40 -17.61
CA GLU A 45 15.55 -3.95 -17.60
C GLU A 45 15.43 -5.03 -16.52
N VAL A 46 14.38 -4.95 -15.69
CA VAL A 46 14.08 -5.90 -14.61
C VAL A 46 12.63 -6.37 -14.69
N SER A 47 12.29 -7.41 -13.95
CA SER A 47 10.93 -7.95 -13.89
C SER A 47 10.47 -8.09 -12.44
N LEU A 48 9.23 -7.69 -12.18
CA LEU A 48 8.51 -7.81 -10.91
C LEU A 48 7.18 -8.55 -11.17
N PRO A 49 7.23 -9.86 -11.48
CA PRO A 49 6.11 -10.60 -12.04
C PRO A 49 4.87 -10.64 -11.16
N HIS A 50 5.01 -10.52 -9.82
CA HIS A 50 3.88 -10.53 -8.91
C HIS A 50 3.24 -9.14 -8.70
N THR A 51 3.69 -8.10 -9.40
CA THR A 51 3.13 -6.73 -9.31
C THR A 51 1.63 -6.67 -9.62
N GLU A 52 1.13 -7.51 -10.53
CA GLU A 52 -0.30 -7.57 -10.85
C GLU A 52 -1.18 -7.91 -9.65
N PHE A 53 -0.64 -8.61 -8.65
CA PHE A 53 -1.35 -8.98 -7.42
C PHE A 53 -1.22 -7.93 -6.30
N ALA A 54 -0.46 -6.84 -6.50
CA ALA A 54 -0.19 -5.86 -5.47
C ALA A 54 -1.47 -5.16 -4.99
N LEU A 55 -2.30 -4.69 -5.92
CA LEU A 55 -3.53 -3.98 -5.59
C LEU A 55 -4.57 -4.87 -4.88
N PRO A 56 -4.91 -6.08 -5.37
CA PRO A 56 -5.76 -7.00 -4.62
C PRO A 56 -5.23 -7.34 -3.23
N THR A 57 -3.93 -7.59 -3.11
CA THR A 57 -3.28 -7.87 -1.82
C THR A 57 -3.40 -6.72 -0.85
N TYR A 58 -3.19 -5.48 -1.32
CA TYR A 58 -3.39 -4.27 -0.52
C TYR A 58 -4.82 -4.16 0.00
N TYR A 59 -5.83 -4.36 -0.86
CA TYR A 59 -7.24 -4.26 -0.45
C TYR A 59 -7.69 -5.33 0.54
N VAL A 60 -6.93 -6.40 0.72
CA VAL A 60 -7.16 -7.39 1.77
C VAL A 60 -6.40 -7.01 3.05
N LEU A 61 -5.09 -6.77 2.95
CA LEU A 61 -4.23 -6.57 4.13
C LEU A 61 -4.45 -5.21 4.81
N ALA A 62 -4.54 -4.12 4.04
CA ALA A 62 -4.64 -2.79 4.62
C ALA A 62 -5.96 -2.58 5.40
N PRO A 63 -7.15 -2.99 4.91
CA PRO A 63 -8.36 -2.95 5.71
C PRO A 63 -8.33 -3.87 6.94
N ALA A 64 -7.72 -5.06 6.84
CA ALA A 64 -7.56 -5.98 7.97
C ALA A 64 -6.74 -5.33 9.10
N GLU A 65 -5.59 -4.75 8.76
CA GLU A 65 -4.74 -4.01 9.70
C GLU A 65 -5.47 -2.77 10.24
N ALA A 66 -6.16 -2.00 9.38
CA ALA A 66 -6.91 -0.82 9.79
C ALA A 66 -8.01 -1.17 10.78
N SER A 67 -8.80 -2.23 10.56
CA SER A 67 -9.86 -2.64 11.46
C SER A 67 -9.32 -2.99 12.85
N SER A 68 -8.21 -3.70 12.93
CA SER A 68 -7.53 -4.06 14.17
C SER A 68 -6.95 -2.83 14.88
N ASN A 69 -6.22 -1.97 14.16
CA ASN A 69 -5.56 -0.81 14.73
C ASN A 69 -6.55 0.27 15.18
N LEU A 70 -7.62 0.49 14.41
CA LEU A 70 -8.63 1.49 14.74
C LEU A 70 -9.65 1.01 15.79
N ALA A 71 -9.61 -0.25 16.21
CA ALA A 71 -10.45 -0.77 17.30
C ALA A 71 -10.19 -0.04 18.63
N ARG A 72 -8.99 0.50 18.84
CA ARG A 72 -8.60 1.21 20.06
C ARG A 72 -9.12 2.66 20.17
N TYR A 73 -9.74 3.19 19.11
CA TYR A 73 -10.38 4.51 19.13
C TYR A 73 -11.83 4.36 19.57
N ASP A 74 -12.02 4.30 20.89
CA ASP A 74 -13.29 4.03 21.57
C ASP A 74 -13.83 5.24 22.35
N GLY A 75 -13.10 6.38 22.33
CA GLY A 75 -13.45 7.60 23.05
C GLY A 75 -13.09 7.60 24.54
N VAL A 76 -12.36 6.58 25.03
CA VAL A 76 -12.01 6.48 26.46
C VAL A 76 -10.63 7.06 26.73
N ARG A 77 -9.60 6.62 26.02
CA ARG A 77 -8.19 6.94 26.32
C ARG A 77 -7.66 8.13 25.52
N TYR A 78 -8.05 8.26 24.26
CA TYR A 78 -7.56 9.28 23.34
C TYR A 78 -8.45 9.39 22.08
N GLY A 79 -8.25 10.46 21.34
CA GLY A 79 -9.01 10.76 20.14
C GLY A 79 -10.33 11.47 20.42
N HIS A 80 -11.20 11.48 19.41
CA HIS A 80 -12.55 12.04 19.56
C HIS A 80 -13.35 11.22 20.57
N ARG A 81 -14.13 11.94 21.41
CA ARG A 81 -15.10 11.36 22.35
C ARG A 81 -16.44 12.04 22.13
N ALA A 82 -17.46 11.26 21.83
CA ALA A 82 -18.82 11.76 21.70
C ALA A 82 -19.37 12.27 23.03
N THR A 83 -20.24 13.26 22.97
CA THR A 83 -21.00 13.71 24.12
C THR A 83 -22.11 12.72 24.42
N LEU A 84 -22.23 12.31 25.68
CA LEU A 84 -23.25 11.40 26.16
C LEU A 84 -24.36 12.13 26.89
N ASP A 85 -25.57 11.60 26.78
CA ASP A 85 -26.68 11.95 27.64
C ASP A 85 -26.59 11.15 28.96
N THR A 86 -27.34 11.63 29.98
CA THR A 86 -27.26 11.12 31.38
C THR A 86 -27.57 9.63 31.51
N ASN A 87 -28.29 9.03 30.52
CA ASN A 87 -28.72 7.64 30.53
C ASN A 87 -27.96 6.77 29.51
N ASP A 88 -27.01 7.36 28.78
CA ASP A 88 -26.26 6.61 27.78
C ASP A 88 -25.31 5.57 28.42
N SER A 89 -25.29 4.40 27.86
CA SER A 89 -24.41 3.29 28.26
C SER A 89 -23.00 3.46 27.66
N ILE A 90 -22.05 2.65 28.16
CA ILE A 90 -20.70 2.56 27.59
C ILE A 90 -20.72 2.10 26.12
N LEU A 91 -21.69 1.27 25.74
CA LEU A 91 -21.83 0.82 24.37
C LEU A 91 -22.24 1.98 23.45
N GLU A 92 -23.19 2.80 23.89
CA GLU A 92 -23.58 4.01 23.16
C GLU A 92 -22.46 5.02 23.03
N LEU A 93 -21.58 5.15 24.05
CA LEU A 93 -20.35 5.92 23.90
C LEU A 93 -19.49 5.44 22.75
N TYR A 94 -19.26 4.13 22.66
CA TYR A 94 -18.44 3.55 21.58
C TYR A 94 -19.11 3.77 20.22
N GLU A 95 -20.39 3.51 20.09
CA GLU A 95 -21.13 3.64 18.84
C GLU A 95 -21.16 5.09 18.36
N LYS A 96 -21.52 6.05 19.23
CA LYS A 96 -21.55 7.49 18.92
C LYS A 96 -20.15 7.99 18.55
N THR A 97 -19.14 7.71 19.38
CA THR A 97 -17.76 8.14 19.15
C THR A 97 -17.23 7.67 17.80
N ARG A 98 -17.42 6.41 17.49
CA ARG A 98 -16.92 5.83 16.22
C ARG A 98 -17.75 6.29 15.03
N SER A 99 -19.05 6.48 15.23
CA SER A 99 -19.94 7.01 14.19
C SER A 99 -19.61 8.45 13.81
N GLU A 100 -19.30 9.31 14.76
CA GLU A 100 -18.92 10.71 14.54
C GLU A 100 -17.47 10.85 14.08
N GLY A 101 -16.55 10.11 14.73
CA GLY A 101 -15.12 10.26 14.54
C GLY A 101 -14.56 9.64 13.26
N PHE A 102 -15.22 8.65 12.67
CA PHE A 102 -14.78 8.02 11.44
C PHE A 102 -15.59 8.43 10.21
N GLY A 103 -14.90 8.90 9.19
CA GLY A 103 -15.50 9.15 7.88
C GLY A 103 -15.98 7.87 7.20
N THR A 104 -16.82 8.02 6.18
CA THR A 104 -17.48 6.89 5.48
C THR A 104 -16.50 5.87 4.91
N GLU A 105 -15.39 6.31 4.31
CA GLU A 105 -14.40 5.40 3.73
C GLU A 105 -13.65 4.60 4.83
N VAL A 106 -13.34 5.24 5.96
CA VAL A 106 -12.72 4.54 7.09
C VAL A 106 -13.65 3.47 7.65
N LYS A 107 -14.94 3.78 7.83
CA LYS A 107 -15.95 2.81 8.26
C LYS A 107 -16.04 1.62 7.29
N ARG A 108 -16.04 1.88 5.99
CA ARG A 108 -16.03 0.83 4.97
C ARG A 108 -14.81 -0.09 5.11
N ARG A 109 -13.61 0.48 5.29
CA ARG A 109 -12.38 -0.31 5.48
C ARG A 109 -12.40 -1.11 6.76
N ILE A 110 -12.94 -0.57 7.87
CA ILE A 110 -13.12 -1.31 9.11
C ILE A 110 -14.03 -2.52 8.90
N LEU A 111 -15.17 -2.34 8.21
CA LEU A 111 -16.10 -3.44 7.92
C LEU A 111 -15.46 -4.52 7.06
N ILE A 112 -14.77 -4.14 5.97
CA ILE A 112 -14.06 -5.07 5.09
C ILE A 112 -12.99 -5.82 5.90
N GLY A 113 -12.20 -5.12 6.69
CA GLY A 113 -11.15 -5.71 7.51
C GLY A 113 -11.69 -6.71 8.55
N THR A 114 -12.77 -6.35 9.22
CA THR A 114 -13.45 -7.23 10.17
C THR A 114 -13.95 -8.50 9.49
N TYR A 115 -14.53 -8.38 8.29
CA TYR A 115 -14.96 -9.54 7.49
C TYR A 115 -13.77 -10.43 7.11
N VAL A 116 -12.69 -9.86 6.60
CA VAL A 116 -11.48 -10.60 6.21
C VAL A 116 -10.84 -11.35 7.38
N LEU A 117 -10.92 -10.79 8.60
CA LEU A 117 -10.37 -11.39 9.82
C LEU A 117 -11.33 -12.36 10.51
N SER A 118 -12.58 -12.46 10.04
CA SER A 118 -13.56 -13.35 10.67
C SER A 118 -13.29 -14.83 10.41
N SER A 119 -13.85 -15.68 11.26
CA SER A 119 -13.74 -17.14 11.14
C SER A 119 -14.21 -17.63 9.77
N GLY A 120 -13.44 -18.52 9.15
CA GLY A 120 -13.68 -19.05 7.81
C GLY A 120 -13.10 -18.20 6.66
N TYR A 121 -12.95 -16.90 6.83
CA TYR A 121 -12.37 -16.00 5.81
C TYR A 121 -10.90 -15.68 6.05
N TYR A 122 -10.43 -15.75 7.29
CA TYR A 122 -9.05 -15.46 7.66
C TYR A 122 -8.03 -16.27 6.85
N ASP A 123 -8.22 -17.57 6.74
CA ASP A 123 -7.32 -18.45 6.00
C ASP A 123 -7.43 -18.25 4.49
N ALA A 124 -8.66 -18.08 4.00
CA ALA A 124 -8.94 -17.93 2.58
C ALA A 124 -8.44 -16.60 2.00
N TYR A 125 -8.49 -15.51 2.76
CA TYR A 125 -8.14 -14.18 2.31
C TYR A 125 -6.87 -13.64 2.96
N TYR A 126 -6.83 -13.49 4.30
CA TYR A 126 -5.73 -12.82 4.98
C TYR A 126 -4.41 -13.59 4.85
N LYS A 127 -4.40 -14.87 5.19
CA LYS A 127 -3.19 -15.70 5.06
C LYS A 127 -2.73 -15.84 3.60
N ARG A 128 -3.69 -15.92 2.67
CA ARG A 128 -3.35 -15.96 1.24
C ARG A 128 -2.70 -14.66 0.78
N ALA A 129 -3.26 -13.52 1.17
CA ALA A 129 -2.69 -12.20 0.88
C ALA A 129 -1.28 -12.01 1.48
N GLN A 130 -1.04 -12.52 2.70
CA GLN A 130 0.30 -12.52 3.29
C GLN A 130 1.31 -13.33 2.48
N LYS A 131 0.92 -14.49 1.95
CA LYS A 131 1.78 -15.30 1.07
C LYS A 131 2.10 -14.54 -0.22
N VAL A 132 1.10 -13.93 -0.84
CA VAL A 132 1.31 -13.13 -2.07
C VAL A 132 2.20 -11.92 -1.79
N ARG A 133 2.03 -11.22 -0.65
CA ARG A 133 2.93 -10.14 -0.24
C ARG A 133 4.39 -10.62 -0.13
N SER A 134 4.60 -11.83 0.37
CA SER A 134 5.95 -12.41 0.45
C SER A 134 6.55 -12.68 -0.92
N LEU A 135 5.73 -13.12 -1.91
CA LEU A 135 6.19 -13.27 -3.29
C LEU A 135 6.55 -11.92 -3.92
N ILE A 136 5.72 -10.90 -3.75
CA ILE A 136 6.01 -9.54 -4.20
C ILE A 136 7.32 -9.03 -3.57
N LYS A 137 7.50 -9.23 -2.26
CA LYS A 137 8.74 -8.83 -1.58
C LYS A 137 9.96 -9.54 -2.19
N ASN A 138 9.86 -10.83 -2.46
CA ASN A 138 10.94 -11.61 -3.06
C ASN A 138 11.33 -11.09 -4.45
N ASP A 139 10.37 -10.65 -5.27
CA ASP A 139 10.67 -10.01 -6.55
C ASP A 139 11.60 -8.79 -6.37
N PHE A 140 11.27 -7.91 -5.42
CA PHE A 140 12.11 -6.76 -5.09
C PHE A 140 13.47 -7.16 -4.54
N ASP A 141 13.53 -8.14 -3.63
CA ASP A 141 14.79 -8.64 -3.06
C ASP A 141 15.72 -9.16 -4.15
N GLU A 142 15.21 -9.87 -5.15
CA GLU A 142 16.01 -10.36 -6.27
C GLU A 142 16.45 -9.23 -7.21
N VAL A 143 15.57 -8.29 -7.50
CA VAL A 143 15.88 -7.14 -8.36
C VAL A 143 16.96 -6.26 -7.72
N PHE A 144 16.88 -5.96 -6.43
CA PHE A 144 17.85 -5.12 -5.73
C PHE A 144 19.24 -5.76 -5.53
N LYS A 145 19.42 -7.03 -5.84
CA LYS A 145 20.77 -7.62 -6.00
C LYS A 145 21.49 -7.11 -7.26
N ARG A 146 20.71 -6.66 -8.27
CA ARG A 146 21.20 -6.29 -9.59
C ARG A 146 21.18 -4.78 -9.84
N VAL A 147 20.32 -4.05 -9.15
CA VAL A 147 20.13 -2.61 -9.32
C VAL A 147 20.14 -1.89 -7.97
N ASP A 148 20.45 -0.62 -8.00
CA ASP A 148 20.53 0.21 -6.80
C ASP A 148 19.23 1.00 -6.57
N LEU A 149 18.50 1.27 -7.65
CA LEU A 149 17.21 1.97 -7.67
C LEU A 149 16.28 1.32 -8.69
N ILE A 150 14.98 1.53 -8.52
CA ILE A 150 13.95 1.23 -9.53
C ILE A 150 13.29 2.56 -9.90
N LEU A 151 13.23 2.87 -11.19
CA LEU A 151 12.52 4.01 -11.72
C LEU A 151 11.05 3.64 -11.98
N THR A 152 10.12 4.46 -11.43
CA THR A 152 8.67 4.28 -11.56
C THR A 152 8.00 5.56 -12.04
#